data_edd65f1f6c047d699524bcb543cc0f8a
#
_entry.id   edd65f1f6c047d699524bcb543cc0f8a
#
_cell.length_a   1.000
_cell.length_b   1.000
_cell.length_c   1.000
_cell.angle_alpha   90.00
_cell.angle_beta   90.00
_cell.angle_gamma   90.00
#
_symmetry.space_group_name_H-M   'P 1'
#
loop_
_entity.id
_entity.type
_entity.pdbx_description
1 polymer ?
#
loop_
_entity_poly.entity_id
_entity_poly.type
_entity_poly.pdbx_seq_one_letter_code
_entity_poly.pdbx_strand_id
1 'polypeptide(L)'
;ELPRVRKDLGQIPLVTPTSQIVGVQAVNNVLYDTKDERYKMITDQVKDICYGLYGKTAVPINPEVQKKALKGYSRGEKPITARAASVLAPELEKAKEATKGLAKDIDDVLIYALYPVTGLKFLKWKYGKEAPPADTKPVTMEKVRQQDELVAKAKAGLLVEKPQKKAPAPSENLRKFNVFVDGDYFEVGVDALGGAPVVNTAR
;
A
#
# COMPACT_ATOMS: atom_id res chain seq x y z
N GLU A 1 12.00 -17.56 -2.45
CA GLU A 1 12.17 -17.26 -1.01
C GLU A 1 10.92 -17.59 -0.20
N LEU A 2 9.71 -17.37 -0.70
CA LEU A 2 8.46 -17.63 0.03
C LEU A 2 8.34 -19.08 0.56
N PRO A 3 8.64 -20.16 -0.21
CA PRO A 3 8.64 -21.51 0.32
C PRO A 3 9.66 -21.73 1.44
N ARG A 4 10.83 -21.06 1.35
CA ARG A 4 11.87 -21.14 2.38
C ARG A 4 11.41 -20.52 3.69
N VAL A 5 10.89 -19.29 3.64
CA VAL A 5 10.35 -18.60 4.83
C VAL A 5 9.23 -19.40 5.45
N ARG A 6 8.30 -19.93 4.65
CA ARG A 6 7.24 -20.80 5.16
C ARG A 6 7.79 -22.02 5.91
N LYS A 7 8.81 -22.68 5.31
CA LYS A 7 9.49 -23.83 5.95
C LYS A 7 10.17 -23.42 7.25
N ASP A 8 10.93 -22.33 7.22
CA ASP A 8 11.67 -21.82 8.38
C ASP A 8 10.73 -21.45 9.56
N LEU A 9 9.52 -20.96 9.25
CA LEU A 9 8.49 -20.64 10.23
C LEU A 9 7.58 -21.82 10.63
N GLY A 10 8.01 -23.07 10.40
CA GLY A 10 7.31 -24.26 10.87
C GLY A 10 6.12 -24.66 10.02
N GLN A 11 6.18 -24.47 8.70
CA GLN A 11 5.15 -24.87 7.75
C GLN A 11 3.76 -24.28 8.06
N ILE A 12 3.73 -23.01 8.49
CA ILE A 12 2.46 -22.35 8.80
C ILE A 12 1.53 -22.31 7.59
N PRO A 13 0.21 -22.41 7.81
CA PRO A 13 -0.76 -22.30 6.72
C PRO A 13 -0.74 -20.88 6.13
N LEU A 14 -0.82 -20.79 4.78
CA LEU A 14 -0.83 -19.50 4.08
C LEU A 14 -2.27 -18.99 3.92
N VAL A 15 -2.88 -18.61 5.02
CA VAL A 15 -4.16 -17.91 5.10
C VAL A 15 -3.96 -16.56 5.77
N THR A 16 -4.93 -15.67 5.67
CA THR A 16 -4.86 -14.37 6.37
C THR A 16 -4.87 -14.58 7.89
N PRO A 17 -3.95 -13.97 8.68
CA PRO A 17 -2.91 -13.01 8.26
C PRO A 17 -1.55 -13.66 7.93
N THR A 18 -1.35 -14.95 8.15
CA THR A 18 -0.05 -15.61 8.06
C THR A 18 0.54 -15.59 6.64
N SER A 19 -0.30 -15.63 5.60
CA SER A 19 0.16 -15.46 4.23
C SER A 19 0.84 -14.10 3.99
N GLN A 20 0.29 -13.04 4.56
CA GLN A 20 0.89 -11.71 4.47
C GLN A 20 2.22 -11.64 5.24
N ILE A 21 2.27 -12.21 6.44
CA ILE A 21 3.47 -12.22 7.27
C ILE A 21 4.62 -12.94 6.55
N VAL A 22 4.36 -14.13 6.00
CA VAL A 22 5.34 -14.90 5.22
C VAL A 22 5.76 -14.15 3.95
N GLY A 23 4.79 -13.53 3.26
CA GLY A 23 5.05 -12.78 2.04
C GLY A 23 5.94 -11.56 2.30
N VAL A 24 5.62 -10.74 3.31
CA VAL A 24 6.45 -9.58 3.67
C VAL A 24 7.84 -10.00 4.11
N GLN A 25 7.96 -11.07 4.92
CA GLN A 25 9.28 -11.56 5.32
C GLN A 25 10.08 -12.09 4.14
N ALA A 26 9.45 -12.77 3.18
CA ALA A 26 10.12 -13.24 1.98
C ALA A 26 10.65 -12.06 1.13
N VAL A 27 9.88 -10.99 1.00
CA VAL A 27 10.32 -9.76 0.32
C VAL A 27 11.50 -9.13 1.07
N ASN A 28 11.42 -9.01 2.39
CA ASN A 28 12.51 -8.48 3.19
C ASN A 28 13.80 -9.29 3.01
N ASN A 29 13.70 -10.62 3.02
CA ASN A 29 14.86 -11.47 2.79
C ASN A 29 15.48 -11.24 1.40
N VAL A 30 14.65 -11.09 0.35
CA VAL A 30 15.15 -10.82 -1.01
C VAL A 30 15.85 -9.46 -1.10
N LEU A 31 15.33 -8.45 -0.39
CA LEU A 31 15.85 -7.08 -0.48
C LEU A 31 17.08 -6.84 0.40
N TYR A 32 17.13 -7.46 1.57
CA TYR A 32 18.10 -7.08 2.61
C TYR A 32 19.11 -8.20 2.98
N ASP A 33 18.79 -9.46 2.70
CA ASP A 33 19.71 -10.57 3.01
C ASP A 33 20.95 -10.53 2.10
N THR A 34 22.04 -11.08 2.61
CA THR A 34 23.29 -11.25 1.86
C THR A 34 23.61 -12.74 1.77
N LYS A 35 24.68 -13.09 1.03
CA LYS A 35 25.14 -14.48 0.94
C LYS A 35 25.51 -15.06 2.31
N ASP A 36 26.03 -14.20 3.19
CA ASP A 36 26.57 -14.60 4.49
C ASP A 36 25.55 -14.42 5.64
N GLU A 37 24.50 -13.66 5.43
CA GLU A 37 23.53 -13.37 6.48
C GLU A 37 22.10 -13.33 5.95
N ARG A 38 21.28 -14.25 6.48
CA ARG A 38 19.82 -14.30 6.25
C ARG A 38 19.06 -13.69 7.41
N TYR A 39 17.82 -13.26 7.12
CA TYR A 39 16.93 -12.62 8.09
C TYR A 39 17.56 -11.38 8.73
N LYS A 40 18.15 -10.51 7.92
CA LYS A 40 18.71 -9.23 8.41
C LYS A 40 17.62 -8.30 8.90
N MET A 41 16.46 -8.34 8.27
CA MET A 41 15.29 -7.58 8.68
C MET A 41 14.14 -8.53 9.01
N ILE A 42 13.76 -8.59 10.28
CA ILE A 42 12.69 -9.45 10.78
C ILE A 42 11.53 -8.58 11.25
N THR A 43 10.34 -8.84 10.74
CA THR A 43 9.14 -8.10 11.14
C THR A 43 8.68 -8.51 12.55
N ASP A 44 7.99 -7.62 13.24
CA ASP A 44 7.48 -7.91 14.58
C ASP A 44 6.47 -9.06 14.56
N GLN A 45 5.69 -9.19 13.49
CA GLN A 45 4.76 -10.31 13.32
C GLN A 45 5.49 -11.66 13.21
N VAL A 46 6.66 -11.70 12.58
CA VAL A 46 7.50 -12.92 12.56
C VAL A 46 8.06 -13.21 13.94
N LYS A 47 8.45 -12.18 14.70
CA LYS A 47 8.86 -12.37 16.11
C LYS A 47 7.72 -12.91 16.96
N ASP A 48 6.49 -12.40 16.74
CA ASP A 48 5.28 -12.88 17.42
C ASP A 48 5.01 -14.38 17.13
N ILE A 49 5.18 -14.80 15.86
CA ILE A 49 5.08 -16.21 15.47
C ILE A 49 6.17 -17.04 16.18
N CYS A 50 7.42 -16.59 16.14
CA CYS A 50 8.55 -17.26 16.76
C CYS A 50 8.43 -17.34 18.27
N TYR A 51 7.79 -16.36 18.89
CA TYR A 51 7.50 -16.34 20.33
C TYR A 51 6.35 -17.29 20.72
N GLY A 52 5.43 -17.59 19.78
CA GLY A 52 4.30 -18.51 19.97
C GLY A 52 2.94 -17.85 20.14
N LEU A 53 2.81 -16.55 19.86
CA LEU A 53 1.52 -15.84 19.96
C LEU A 53 0.48 -16.34 18.96
N TYR A 54 0.91 -16.91 17.83
CA TYR A 54 0.04 -17.53 16.82
C TYR A 54 -0.26 -19.01 17.08
N GLY A 55 0.19 -19.52 18.24
CA GLY A 55 0.00 -20.91 18.63
C GLY A 55 1.08 -21.84 18.09
N LYS A 56 0.79 -23.15 18.13
CA LYS A 56 1.74 -24.19 17.75
C LYS A 56 1.76 -24.39 16.24
N THR A 57 2.94 -24.37 15.65
CA THR A 57 3.15 -24.63 14.22
C THR A 57 3.08 -26.12 13.87
N ALA A 58 2.86 -26.45 12.59
CA ALA A 58 2.72 -27.83 12.13
C ALA A 58 4.00 -28.66 12.35
N VAL A 59 5.17 -28.05 12.15
CA VAL A 59 6.48 -28.58 12.48
C VAL A 59 7.28 -27.55 13.28
N PRO A 60 8.35 -27.95 13.98
CA PRO A 60 9.17 -26.97 14.71
C PRO A 60 9.66 -25.84 13.80
N ILE A 61 9.65 -24.62 14.32
CA ILE A 61 10.28 -23.45 13.68
C ILE A 61 11.80 -23.72 13.64
N ASN A 62 12.46 -23.26 12.56
CA ASN A 62 13.91 -23.33 12.45
C ASN A 62 14.57 -22.65 13.67
N PRO A 63 15.37 -23.40 14.48
CA PRO A 63 15.92 -22.89 15.74
C PRO A 63 16.81 -21.65 15.58
N GLU A 64 17.57 -21.58 14.48
CA GLU A 64 18.44 -20.42 14.21
C GLU A 64 17.62 -19.16 13.89
N VAL A 65 16.57 -19.32 13.09
CA VAL A 65 15.65 -18.22 12.76
C VAL A 65 14.90 -17.79 14.01
N GLN A 66 14.40 -18.74 14.81
CA GLN A 66 13.71 -18.46 16.07
C GLN A 66 14.60 -17.70 17.04
N LYS A 67 15.83 -18.17 17.26
CA LYS A 67 16.81 -17.50 18.12
C LYS A 67 17.14 -16.08 17.61
N LYS A 68 17.33 -15.92 16.30
CA LYS A 68 17.61 -14.62 15.71
C LYS A 68 16.41 -13.65 15.85
N ALA A 69 15.19 -14.14 15.61
CA ALA A 69 13.97 -13.36 15.72
C ALA A 69 13.69 -12.88 17.15
N LEU A 70 13.98 -13.72 18.14
CA LEU A 70 13.69 -13.42 19.54
C LEU A 70 14.80 -12.66 20.25
N LYS A 71 15.96 -12.48 19.63
CA LYS A 71 17.05 -11.69 20.21
C LYS A 71 16.59 -10.25 20.45
N GLY A 72 16.57 -9.82 21.72
CA GLY A 72 16.09 -8.49 22.11
C GLY A 72 14.60 -8.26 21.91
N TYR A 73 13.80 -9.32 21.76
CA TYR A 73 12.36 -9.16 21.59
C TYR A 73 11.69 -8.70 22.90
N SER A 74 10.82 -7.70 22.82
CA SER A 74 10.24 -7.01 23.97
C SER A 74 9.45 -7.89 24.93
N ARG A 75 8.90 -9.03 24.46
CA ARG A 75 8.13 -9.98 25.30
C ARG A 75 9.02 -11.08 25.90
N GLY A 76 10.29 -11.15 25.48
CA GLY A 76 11.26 -12.12 25.94
C GLY A 76 11.88 -12.95 24.82
N GLU A 77 13.05 -13.49 25.09
CA GLU A 77 13.84 -14.24 24.10
C GLU A 77 13.52 -15.75 24.09
N LYS A 78 12.73 -16.23 25.03
CA LYS A 78 12.31 -17.64 25.11
C LYS A 78 10.87 -17.78 24.60
N PRO A 79 10.62 -18.69 23.65
CA PRO A 79 9.26 -18.92 23.19
C PRO A 79 8.38 -19.45 24.31
N ILE A 80 7.10 -19.08 24.26
CA ILE A 80 6.12 -19.58 25.22
C ILE A 80 5.69 -21.00 24.86
N THR A 81 5.42 -21.81 25.88
CA THR A 81 4.86 -23.16 25.76
C THR A 81 3.38 -23.21 26.14
N ALA A 82 2.89 -22.17 26.81
CA ALA A 82 1.50 -21.98 27.16
C ALA A 82 0.69 -21.43 25.99
N ARG A 83 -0.65 -21.42 26.08
CA ARG A 83 -1.52 -20.78 25.11
C ARG A 83 -1.28 -19.26 25.14
N ALA A 84 -1.29 -18.62 23.98
CA ALA A 84 -1.11 -17.17 23.86
C ALA A 84 -2.08 -16.38 24.77
N ALA A 85 -3.33 -16.81 24.85
CA ALA A 85 -4.35 -16.21 25.72
C ALA A 85 -3.96 -16.20 27.21
N SER A 86 -3.07 -17.09 27.66
CA SER A 86 -2.62 -17.12 29.06
C SER A 86 -1.53 -16.10 29.37
N VAL A 87 -0.88 -15.55 28.34
CA VAL A 87 0.23 -14.58 28.51
C VAL A 87 -0.12 -13.19 27.99
N LEU A 88 -1.20 -13.07 27.22
CA LEU A 88 -1.71 -11.78 26.76
C LEU A 88 -2.53 -11.13 27.88
N ALA A 89 -2.26 -9.85 28.15
CA ALA A 89 -3.07 -9.08 29.07
C ALA A 89 -4.46 -8.83 28.49
N PRO A 90 -5.53 -8.92 29.31
CA PRO A 90 -6.87 -8.52 28.87
C PRO A 90 -6.88 -7.05 28.41
N GLU A 91 -7.53 -6.78 27.27
CA GLU A 91 -7.54 -5.44 26.68
C GLU A 91 -8.89 -4.73 26.80
N LEU A 92 -9.92 -5.42 27.32
CA LEU A 92 -11.28 -4.86 27.38
C LEU A 92 -11.36 -3.57 28.22
N GLU A 93 -10.70 -3.54 29.36
CA GLU A 93 -10.70 -2.34 30.23
C GLU A 93 -9.96 -1.17 29.57
N LYS A 94 -8.87 -1.45 28.86
CA LYS A 94 -8.18 -0.43 28.04
C LYS A 94 -9.08 0.10 26.94
N ALA A 95 -9.85 -0.79 26.27
CA ALA A 95 -10.78 -0.42 25.23
C ALA A 95 -11.92 0.44 25.78
N LYS A 96 -12.47 0.12 26.93
CA LYS A 96 -13.48 0.94 27.63
C LYS A 96 -12.96 2.35 27.92
N GLU A 97 -11.76 2.47 28.47
CA GLU A 97 -11.17 3.77 28.76
C GLU A 97 -10.88 4.57 27.50
N ALA A 98 -10.32 3.93 26.44
CA ALA A 98 -10.02 4.58 25.17
C ALA A 98 -11.27 5.06 24.41
N THR A 99 -12.42 4.42 24.62
CA THR A 99 -13.70 4.79 23.99
C THR A 99 -14.61 5.60 24.90
N LYS A 100 -14.14 5.99 26.09
CA LYS A 100 -14.91 6.79 27.05
C LYS A 100 -15.43 8.08 26.45
N GLY A 101 -16.72 8.34 26.63
CA GLY A 101 -17.41 9.49 26.03
C GLY A 101 -17.70 9.38 24.53
N LEU A 102 -17.38 8.23 23.91
CA LEU A 102 -17.73 7.92 22.52
C LEU A 102 -18.62 6.69 22.43
N ALA A 103 -18.18 5.55 23.03
CA ALA A 103 -18.96 4.31 23.06
C ALA A 103 -20.22 4.48 23.90
N LYS A 104 -21.34 3.93 23.41
CA LYS A 104 -22.64 3.95 24.10
C LYS A 104 -23.02 2.59 24.67
N ASP A 105 -22.45 1.53 24.14
CA ASP A 105 -22.72 0.16 24.54
C ASP A 105 -21.43 -0.71 24.45
N ILE A 106 -21.57 -1.98 24.85
CA ILE A 106 -20.45 -2.93 24.81
C ILE A 106 -20.00 -3.24 23.38
N ASP A 107 -20.91 -3.19 22.38
CA ASP A 107 -20.58 -3.49 21.01
C ASP A 107 -19.62 -2.43 20.44
N ASP A 108 -19.82 -1.17 20.79
CA ASP A 108 -18.91 -0.09 20.43
C ASP A 108 -17.51 -0.29 21.02
N VAL A 109 -17.43 -0.74 22.28
CA VAL A 109 -16.15 -1.06 22.92
C VAL A 109 -15.48 -2.22 22.22
N LEU A 110 -16.23 -3.25 21.85
CA LEU A 110 -15.71 -4.41 21.10
C LEU A 110 -15.24 -4.04 19.70
N ILE A 111 -15.95 -3.15 19.00
CA ILE A 111 -15.50 -2.61 17.71
C ILE A 111 -14.12 -1.97 17.85
N TYR A 112 -13.91 -1.17 18.90
CA TYR A 112 -12.60 -0.58 19.15
C TYR A 112 -11.57 -1.64 19.54
N ALA A 113 -11.91 -2.57 20.44
CA ALA A 113 -10.98 -3.62 20.90
C ALA A 113 -10.46 -4.49 19.76
N LEU A 114 -11.32 -4.81 18.79
CA LEU A 114 -10.97 -5.60 17.61
C LEU A 114 -10.24 -4.77 16.52
N TYR A 115 -10.58 -3.50 16.39
CA TYR A 115 -10.09 -2.62 15.34
C TYR A 115 -9.74 -1.23 15.90
N PRO A 116 -8.65 -1.06 16.67
CA PRO A 116 -8.41 0.19 17.42
C PRO A 116 -8.39 1.44 16.52
N VAL A 117 -7.73 1.37 15.37
CA VAL A 117 -7.59 2.53 14.47
C VAL A 117 -8.84 2.77 13.65
N THR A 118 -9.32 1.74 12.95
CA THR A 118 -10.49 1.87 12.05
C THR A 118 -11.79 1.92 12.82
N GLY A 119 -11.90 1.16 13.92
CA GLY A 119 -13.07 1.17 14.79
C GLY A 119 -13.27 2.51 15.46
N LEU A 120 -12.21 3.17 15.94
CA LEU A 120 -12.33 4.52 16.52
C LEU A 120 -12.84 5.54 15.49
N LYS A 121 -12.31 5.49 14.24
CA LYS A 121 -12.82 6.34 13.15
C LYS A 121 -14.29 6.06 12.88
N PHE A 122 -14.65 4.77 12.75
CA PHE A 122 -16.03 4.35 12.52
C PHE A 122 -16.98 4.88 13.62
N LEU A 123 -16.62 4.75 14.90
CA LEU A 123 -17.42 5.24 16.00
C LEU A 123 -17.61 6.76 15.98
N LYS A 124 -16.58 7.50 15.59
CA LYS A 124 -16.69 8.95 15.38
C LYS A 124 -17.68 9.30 14.25
N TRP A 125 -17.68 8.54 13.15
CA TRP A 125 -18.66 8.71 12.07
C TRP A 125 -20.06 8.29 12.52
N LYS A 126 -20.19 7.13 13.17
CA LYS A 126 -21.46 6.61 13.71
C LYS A 126 -22.17 7.64 14.56
N TYR A 127 -21.41 8.40 15.35
CA TYR A 127 -21.95 9.39 16.27
C TYR A 127 -21.83 10.85 15.79
N GLY A 128 -21.54 11.06 14.53
CA GLY A 128 -21.55 12.39 13.90
C GLY A 128 -20.46 13.34 14.38
N LYS A 129 -19.40 12.83 15.05
CA LYS A 129 -18.26 13.65 15.50
C LYS A 129 -17.27 13.97 14.37
N GLU A 130 -17.22 13.14 13.36
CA GLU A 130 -16.44 13.34 12.14
C GLU A 130 -17.30 12.95 10.92
N ALA A 131 -17.09 13.59 9.78
CA ALA A 131 -17.74 13.17 8.54
C ALA A 131 -17.11 11.87 8.03
N PRO A 132 -17.91 10.89 7.55
CA PRO A 132 -17.37 9.69 6.93
C PRO A 132 -16.61 10.05 5.65
N PRO A 133 -15.54 9.30 5.29
CA PRO A 133 -14.86 9.49 4.03
C PRO A 133 -15.80 9.42 2.82
N ALA A 134 -15.46 10.14 1.76
CA ALA A 134 -16.31 10.24 0.57
C ALA A 134 -16.55 8.87 -0.12
N ASP A 135 -15.60 7.97 -0.02
CA ASP A 135 -15.63 6.61 -0.57
C ASP A 135 -16.57 5.65 0.20
N THR A 136 -16.97 6.01 1.42
CA THR A 136 -17.96 5.23 2.21
C THR A 136 -19.41 5.56 1.84
N LYS A 137 -19.64 6.61 1.03
CA LYS A 137 -20.98 6.94 0.57
C LYS A 137 -21.47 5.89 -0.44
N PRO A 138 -22.77 5.51 -0.39
CA PRO A 138 -23.32 4.59 -1.37
C PRO A 138 -23.05 5.07 -2.78
N VAL A 139 -22.58 4.16 -3.64
CA VAL A 139 -22.41 4.46 -5.05
C VAL A 139 -23.79 4.48 -5.71
N THR A 140 -24.18 5.61 -6.28
CA THR A 140 -25.44 5.74 -7.01
C THR A 140 -25.31 5.16 -8.42
N MET A 141 -26.43 4.70 -9.01
CA MET A 141 -26.44 4.22 -10.41
C MET A 141 -25.92 5.28 -11.40
N GLU A 142 -26.15 6.54 -11.10
CA GLU A 142 -25.63 7.64 -11.92
C GLU A 142 -24.09 7.70 -11.90
N LYS A 143 -23.46 7.54 -10.72
CA LYS A 143 -22.01 7.43 -10.61
C LYS A 143 -21.46 6.20 -11.32
N VAL A 144 -22.14 5.06 -11.25
CA VAL A 144 -21.74 3.85 -11.99
C VAL A 144 -21.72 4.14 -13.48
N ARG A 145 -22.80 4.73 -14.04
CA ARG A 145 -22.87 5.10 -15.46
C ARG A 145 -21.75 6.06 -15.86
N GLN A 146 -21.48 7.10 -15.06
CA GLN A 146 -20.38 8.02 -15.30
C GLN A 146 -19.01 7.32 -15.30
N GLN A 147 -18.81 6.37 -14.40
CA GLN A 147 -17.59 5.57 -14.37
C GLN A 147 -17.49 4.66 -15.60
N ASP A 148 -18.57 4.03 -16.02
CA ASP A 148 -18.59 3.18 -17.21
C ASP A 148 -18.30 3.98 -18.49
N GLU A 149 -18.88 5.20 -18.60
CA GLU A 149 -18.58 6.12 -19.70
C GLU A 149 -17.10 6.56 -19.70
N LEU A 150 -16.55 6.83 -18.50
CA LEU A 150 -15.14 7.18 -18.35
C LEU A 150 -14.22 6.04 -18.78
N VAL A 151 -14.57 4.82 -18.39
CA VAL A 151 -13.84 3.60 -18.78
C VAL A 151 -13.96 3.36 -20.30
N ALA A 152 -15.15 3.58 -20.88
CA ALA A 152 -15.34 3.48 -22.33
C ALA A 152 -14.50 4.51 -23.09
N LYS A 153 -14.47 5.76 -22.64
CA LYS A 153 -13.61 6.82 -23.20
C LYS A 153 -12.13 6.48 -23.04
N ALA A 154 -11.73 5.90 -21.88
CA ALA A 154 -10.36 5.43 -21.67
C ALA A 154 -9.93 4.38 -22.68
N LYS A 155 -10.79 3.35 -22.87
CA LYS A 155 -10.53 2.27 -23.83
C LYS A 155 -10.49 2.77 -25.28
N ALA A 156 -11.24 3.81 -25.59
CA ALA A 156 -11.23 4.46 -26.91
C ALA A 156 -10.07 5.47 -27.11
N GLY A 157 -9.19 5.65 -26.09
CA GLY A 157 -8.10 6.63 -26.15
C GLY A 157 -8.55 8.09 -26.06
N LEU A 158 -9.80 8.34 -25.68
CA LEU A 158 -10.44 9.66 -25.66
C LEU A 158 -10.31 10.40 -24.31
N LEU A 159 -9.63 9.81 -23.30
CA LEU A 159 -9.44 10.44 -21.98
C LEU A 159 -8.41 11.57 -21.98
N VAL A 160 -7.56 11.64 -22.98
CA VAL A 160 -6.60 12.73 -23.12
C VAL A 160 -7.20 13.74 -24.07
N GLU A 161 -8.03 14.64 -23.60
CA GLU A 161 -8.12 15.94 -24.21
C GLU A 161 -6.72 16.56 -24.08
N LYS A 162 -5.89 16.41 -25.12
CA LYS A 162 -4.71 17.25 -25.25
C LYS A 162 -5.24 18.67 -25.15
N PRO A 163 -4.80 19.48 -24.16
CA PRO A 163 -5.19 20.88 -24.15
C PRO A 163 -4.78 21.41 -25.52
N GLN A 164 -5.74 21.75 -26.35
CA GLN A 164 -5.47 22.45 -27.61
C GLN A 164 -4.89 23.80 -27.17
N LYS A 165 -3.58 23.85 -27.05
CA LYS A 165 -2.89 25.13 -27.04
C LYS A 165 -3.32 25.78 -28.37
N LYS A 166 -4.20 26.78 -28.29
CA LYS A 166 -4.50 27.59 -29.45
C LYS A 166 -3.16 28.05 -29.99
N ALA A 167 -2.78 27.50 -31.13
CA ALA A 167 -1.56 27.95 -31.79
C ALA A 167 -1.67 29.47 -31.96
N PRO A 168 -0.65 30.23 -31.60
CA PRO A 168 -0.62 31.66 -31.96
C PRO A 168 -0.77 31.79 -33.47
N ALA A 169 -1.34 32.90 -33.92
CA ALA A 169 -1.44 33.18 -35.34
C ALA A 169 -0.04 33.10 -35.99
N PRO A 170 0.11 32.45 -37.15
CA PRO A 170 1.40 32.35 -37.82
C PRO A 170 1.98 33.74 -38.04
N SER A 171 3.27 33.96 -37.77
CA SER A 171 3.96 35.20 -38.09
C SER A 171 4.38 35.23 -39.58
N GLU A 172 4.76 36.38 -40.07
CA GLU A 172 5.30 36.53 -41.42
C GLU A 172 6.62 35.77 -41.63
N ASN A 173 7.26 35.31 -40.55
CA ASN A 173 8.52 34.56 -40.52
C ASN A 173 8.33 33.05 -40.43
N LEU A 174 7.11 32.54 -40.53
CA LEU A 174 6.83 31.09 -40.49
C LEU A 174 7.58 30.37 -41.61
N ARG A 175 8.46 29.46 -41.26
CA ARG A 175 9.16 28.56 -42.18
C ARG A 175 8.50 27.21 -42.20
N LYS A 176 8.23 26.67 -43.37
CA LYS A 176 7.68 25.33 -43.58
C LYS A 176 8.79 24.33 -43.88
N PHE A 177 8.72 23.18 -43.23
CA PHE A 177 9.65 22.07 -43.37
C PHE A 177 8.92 20.80 -43.74
N ASN A 178 9.48 20.01 -44.65
CA ASN A 178 9.06 18.64 -44.91
C ASN A 178 9.75 17.72 -43.90
N VAL A 179 8.98 17.08 -43.07
CA VAL A 179 9.50 16.18 -42.03
C VAL A 179 9.01 14.78 -42.33
N PHE A 180 9.93 13.82 -42.36
CA PHE A 180 9.63 12.39 -42.49
C PHE A 180 9.95 11.67 -41.21
N VAL A 181 8.96 10.94 -40.66
CA VAL A 181 9.13 10.13 -39.44
C VAL A 181 8.63 8.73 -39.78
N ASP A 182 9.51 7.74 -39.70
CA ASP A 182 9.21 6.32 -39.97
C ASP A 182 8.51 6.03 -41.29
N GLY A 183 8.79 6.88 -42.32
CA GLY A 183 8.18 6.78 -43.66
C GLY A 183 6.92 7.60 -43.86
N ASP A 184 6.35 8.18 -42.85
CA ASP A 184 5.22 9.12 -42.94
C ASP A 184 5.70 10.54 -43.16
N TYR A 185 4.95 11.29 -44.00
CA TYR A 185 5.26 12.67 -44.39
C TYR A 185 4.41 13.67 -43.60
N PHE A 186 5.07 14.70 -43.07
CA PHE A 186 4.44 15.80 -42.33
C PHE A 186 4.96 17.17 -42.89
N GLU A 187 4.05 18.09 -43.17
CA GLU A 187 4.42 19.51 -43.37
C GLU A 187 4.38 20.22 -42.03
N VAL A 188 5.51 20.68 -41.52
CA VAL A 188 5.65 21.30 -40.20
C VAL A 188 6.00 22.79 -40.38
N GLY A 189 5.16 23.65 -39.81
CA GLY A 189 5.46 25.08 -39.68
C GLY A 189 6.23 25.37 -38.40
N VAL A 190 7.37 26.02 -38.51
CA VAL A 190 8.19 26.46 -37.35
C VAL A 190 8.22 27.99 -37.36
N ASP A 191 7.78 28.56 -36.24
CA ASP A 191 7.76 29.99 -36.02
C ASP A 191 8.56 30.36 -34.77
N ALA A 192 9.18 31.52 -34.74
CA ALA A 192 9.96 31.97 -33.59
C ALA A 192 9.04 32.44 -32.47
N LEU A 193 9.19 31.87 -31.26
CA LEU A 193 8.51 32.33 -30.07
C LEU A 193 9.10 33.67 -29.61
N GLY A 194 8.61 34.78 -30.14
CA GLY A 194 8.74 36.12 -29.54
C GLY A 194 10.15 36.61 -29.21
N GLY A 195 11.17 36.28 -30.02
CA GLY A 195 12.52 36.79 -29.89
C GLY A 195 13.04 37.32 -31.23
N ALA A 196 13.78 38.45 -31.24
CA ALA A 196 14.44 38.93 -32.42
C ALA A 196 15.34 37.84 -33.05
N PRO A 197 15.33 37.66 -34.39
CA PRO A 197 16.15 36.64 -35.04
C PRO A 197 17.62 36.90 -34.77
N VAL A 198 18.31 35.96 -34.15
CA VAL A 198 19.78 35.97 -34.08
C VAL A 198 20.27 35.59 -35.47
N VAL A 199 20.65 36.58 -36.28
CA VAL A 199 21.31 36.36 -37.54
C VAL A 199 22.76 35.97 -37.22
N ASN A 200 23.05 34.68 -37.20
CA ASN A 200 24.43 34.19 -37.20
C ASN A 200 24.96 34.34 -38.65
N THR A 201 25.62 35.42 -38.92
CA THR A 201 26.50 35.56 -40.11
C THR A 201 27.77 34.78 -39.81
N ALA A 202 27.82 33.50 -40.14
CA ALA A 202 29.07 32.75 -40.22
C ALA A 202 29.83 33.29 -41.47
N ARG A 203 31.06 33.80 -41.24
CA ARG A 203 32.09 33.99 -42.25
C ARG A 203 32.77 32.65 -42.51
#